data_609b1bf9d1b7735535cea6e8775c1b4e
#
_entry.id   609b1bf9d1b7735535cea6e8775c1b4e
#
_cell.length_a   1.000
_cell.length_b   1.000
_cell.length_c   1.000
_cell.angle_alpha   90.00
_cell.angle_beta   90.00
_cell.angle_gamma   90.00
#
_symmetry.space_group_name_H-M   'P 1'
#
loop_
_entity.id
_entity.type
_entity.pdbx_description
1 polymer ?
#
loop_
_entity_poly.entity_id
_entity_poly.type
_entity_poly.pdbx_seq_one_letter_code
_entity_poly.pdbx_strand_id
1 'polypeptide(L)' 'MLTTEKAIALTTWIKNWKNTYGEKPTLEECVTWVEWNFEDSSVSESVKQSIQEVLCCNNF' A
#
# COMPACT_ATOMS: atom_id res chain seq x y z
N MET A 1 -4.12 2.35 11.45
CA MET A 1 -5.17 1.90 10.52
C MET A 1 -5.29 2.86 9.35
N LEU A 2 -5.36 2.33 8.14
CA LEU A 2 -5.51 3.17 6.96
C LEU A 2 -6.94 3.70 6.84
N THR A 3 -7.08 4.98 6.51
CA THR A 3 -8.39 5.53 6.18
C THR A 3 -8.84 4.97 4.83
N THR A 4 -10.16 5.10 4.53
CA THR A 4 -10.70 4.67 3.25
C THR A 4 -10.00 5.37 2.09
N GLU A 5 -9.77 6.67 2.20
CA GLU A 5 -9.09 7.43 1.15
C GLU A 5 -7.65 6.94 0.92
N LYS A 6 -6.93 6.67 2.00
CA LYS A 6 -5.55 6.16 1.90
C LYS A 6 -5.52 4.75 1.30
N ALA A 7 -6.49 3.92 1.68
CA ALA A 7 -6.60 2.56 1.13
C ALA A 7 -6.89 2.59 -0.37
N ILE A 8 -7.78 3.49 -0.82
CA ILE A 8 -8.08 3.65 -2.24
C ILE A 8 -6.84 4.13 -3.01
N ALA A 9 -6.13 5.12 -2.46
CA ALA A 9 -4.92 5.63 -3.08
C ALA A 9 -3.85 4.55 -3.20
N LEU A 10 -3.67 3.77 -2.15
CA LEU A 10 -2.71 2.66 -2.15
C LEU A 10 -3.10 1.60 -3.19
N THR A 11 -4.37 1.24 -3.26
CA THR A 11 -4.87 0.27 -4.24
C THR A 11 -4.59 0.75 -5.67
N THR A 12 -4.86 2.02 -5.95
CA THR A 12 -4.59 2.60 -7.27
C THR A 12 -3.09 2.54 -7.59
N TRP A 13 -2.24 2.89 -6.63
CA TRP A 13 -0.79 2.84 -6.81
C TRP A 13 -0.31 1.42 -7.11
N ILE A 14 -0.83 0.42 -6.39
CA ILE A 14 -0.47 -0.98 -6.61
C ILE A 14 -0.88 -1.45 -8.01
N LYS A 15 -2.07 -1.06 -8.47
CA LYS A 15 -2.52 -1.38 -9.83
C LYS A 15 -1.59 -0.80 -10.88
N ASN A 16 -1.19 0.45 -10.71
CA ASN A 16 -0.27 1.11 -11.64
C ASN A 16 1.10 0.44 -11.62
N TRP A 17 1.58 0.07 -10.44
CA TRP A 17 2.84 -0.66 -10.30
C TRP A 17 2.79 -1.98 -11.06
N LYS A 18 1.74 -2.76 -10.86
CA LYS A 18 1.60 -4.04 -11.53
C LYS A 18 1.54 -3.87 -13.06
N ASN A 19 0.83 -2.85 -13.55
CA ASN A 19 0.77 -2.57 -14.98
C ASN A 19 2.12 -2.18 -15.56
N THR A 20 2.93 -1.48 -14.78
CA THR A 20 4.25 -1.02 -15.22
C THR A 20 5.30 -2.13 -15.17
N TYR A 21 5.31 -2.91 -14.09
CA TYR A 21 6.38 -3.89 -13.83
C TYR A 21 5.94 -5.34 -14.02
N GLY A 22 4.66 -5.60 -14.20
CA GLY A 22 4.14 -6.94 -14.41
C GLY A 22 3.92 -7.74 -13.13
N GLU A 23 4.25 -7.19 -11.98
CA GLU A 23 4.06 -7.86 -10.68
C GLU A 23 3.74 -6.84 -9.59
N LYS A 24 3.12 -7.32 -8.51
CA LYS A 24 2.77 -6.46 -7.39
C LYS A 24 4.01 -5.99 -6.63
N PRO A 25 3.98 -4.78 -6.04
CA PRO A 25 5.07 -4.35 -5.17
C PRO A 25 5.12 -5.19 -3.89
N THR A 26 6.28 -5.21 -3.24
CA THR A 26 6.43 -5.90 -1.95
C THR A 26 5.78 -5.09 -0.84
N LEU A 27 5.58 -5.73 0.32
CA LEU A 27 5.07 -5.05 1.50
C LEU A 27 5.96 -3.86 1.88
N GLU A 28 7.27 -4.04 1.82
CA GLU A 28 8.23 -2.97 2.14
C GLU A 28 8.08 -1.77 1.22
N GLU A 29 7.89 -2.01 -0.06
CA GLU A 29 7.68 -0.95 -1.04
C GLU A 29 6.38 -0.21 -0.76
N CYS A 30 5.33 -0.92 -0.40
CA CYS A 30 4.05 -0.31 -0.02
C CYS A 30 4.20 0.55 1.25
N VAL A 31 4.89 0.03 2.25
CA VAL A 31 5.15 0.76 3.50
C VAL A 31 5.93 2.05 3.22
N THR A 32 6.97 1.96 2.41
CA THR A 32 7.77 3.13 2.03
C THR A 32 6.91 4.17 1.31
N TRP A 33 6.08 3.71 0.38
CA TRP A 33 5.18 4.61 -0.35
C TRP A 33 4.21 5.33 0.60
N VAL A 34 3.64 4.61 1.56
CA VAL A 34 2.72 5.20 2.54
C VAL A 34 3.44 6.22 3.41
N GLU A 35 4.65 5.91 3.87
CA GLU A 35 5.46 6.86 4.67
C GLU A 35 5.74 8.15 3.90
N TRP A 36 6.10 8.03 2.64
CA TRP A 36 6.46 9.18 1.82
C TRP A 36 5.26 10.03 1.42
N ASN A 37 4.13 9.40 1.10
CA ASN A 37 2.98 10.10 0.55
C ASN A 37 2.02 10.64 1.60
N PHE A 38 2.02 10.05 2.79
CA PHE A 38 1.08 10.45 3.85
C PHE A 38 1.80 11.09 5.05
N GLU A 39 3.09 11.35 4.94
CA GLU A 39 3.90 11.99 5.96
C GLU A 39 3.88 11.26 7.32
N ASP A 40 3.54 10.00 7.33
CA ASP A 40 3.59 9.17 8.53
C ASP A 40 5.01 8.67 8.73
N SER A 41 5.75 9.32 9.61
CA SER A 41 7.14 8.98 9.87
C SER A 41 7.31 7.64 10.56
N SER A 42 6.24 7.07 11.09
CA SER A 42 6.28 5.73 11.68
C SER A 42 5.02 4.95 11.32
N VAL A 43 5.18 3.95 10.46
CA VAL A 43 4.09 3.04 10.13
C VAL A 43 4.00 2.00 11.23
N SER A 44 2.88 1.99 11.97
CA SER A 44 2.65 1.02 13.06
C SER A 44 2.39 -0.37 12.50
N GLU A 45 2.45 -1.38 13.37
CA GLU A 45 2.12 -2.76 12.98
C GLU A 45 0.68 -2.88 12.45
N SER A 46 -0.25 -2.12 13.04
CA SER A 46 -1.64 -2.10 12.56
C SER A 46 -1.74 -1.60 11.13
N VAL A 47 -0.99 -0.55 10.79
CA VAL A 47 -0.96 0.00 9.44
C VAL A 47 -0.30 -1.00 8.49
N LYS A 48 0.78 -1.65 8.89
CA LYS A 48 1.42 -2.68 8.07
C LYS A 48 0.46 -3.82 7.77
N GLN A 49 -0.31 -4.27 8.76
CA GLN A 49 -1.31 -5.31 8.54
C GLN A 49 -2.39 -4.86 7.57
N SER A 50 -2.85 -3.62 7.68
CA SER A 50 -3.83 -3.06 6.74
C SER A 50 -3.27 -3.00 5.32
N ILE A 51 -2.01 -2.60 5.17
CA ILE A 51 -1.32 -2.57 3.87
C ILE A 51 -1.26 -3.98 3.30
N GLN A 52 -0.89 -4.96 4.12
CA GLN A 52 -0.80 -6.35 3.68
C GLN A 52 -2.16 -6.90 3.25
N GLU A 53 -3.23 -6.56 3.95
CA GLU A 53 -4.58 -6.95 3.57
C GLU A 53 -4.97 -6.36 2.21
N VAL A 54 -4.69 -5.07 1.98
CA VAL A 54 -4.93 -4.44 0.69
C VAL A 54 -4.17 -5.16 -0.41
N LEU A 55 -2.91 -5.50 -0.14
CA LEU A 55 -2.05 -6.16 -1.11
C LEU A 55 -2.50 -7.58 -1.42
N CYS A 56 -2.97 -8.32 -0.41
CA CYS A 56 -3.33 -9.74 -0.54
C CYS A 56 -4.78 -9.98 -0.92
N CYS A 57 -5.70 -9.14 -0.45
CA CYS A 57 -7.13 -9.35 -0.65
C CYS A 57 -7.68 -8.77 -1.96
N ASN A 58 -6.94 -7.87 -2.58
CA ASN A 58 -7.36 -7.31 -3.87
C ASN A 58 -6.78 -8.12 -5.01
N ASN A 59 -7.61 -8.35 -6.01
CA ASN A 59 -7.25 -9.14 -7.18
C ASN A 59 -6.61 -8.22 -8.23
N PHE A 60 -5.33 -8.03 -8.09
CA PHE A 60 -4.58 -7.17 -9.01
C PHE A 60 -4.14 -7.89 -10.28
#